data_288b40814a6b23e8c1995e107901e8c8
#
_entry.id   288b40814a6b23e8c1995e107901e8c8
#
_cell.length_a   1.000
_cell.length_b   1.000
_cell.length_c   1.000
_cell.angle_alpha   90.00
_cell.angle_beta   90.00
_cell.angle_gamma   90.00
#
_symmetry.space_group_name_H-M   'P 1'
#
loop_
_entity.id
_entity.type
_entity.pdbx_description
1 polymer ?
#
loop_
_entity_poly.entity_id
_entity_poly.type
_entity_poly.pdbx_seq_one_letter_code
_entity_poly.pdbx_strand_id
1 'polypeptide(L)'
;MNTLQNYFEPLKASKAERLKALKFVHKNPTSYHELFKLAVSKKAKRVHIYASWVWELFIEEDIAKLDRYWSKLVQKIDGLTHPSMRRVHSKIIWLYLKDKNRYKALSRSETKRLISIFLDWVITENKTAPLSFSIRILALFTDQFPKLKTDLE
;
A
#
# COMPACT_ATOMS: atom_id res chain seq x y z
N MET A 1 22.51 -2.12 5.70
CA MET A 1 22.25 -2.09 7.15
C MET A 1 20.80 -1.76 7.44
N ASN A 2 20.25 -2.41 8.45
CA ASN A 2 18.85 -2.28 8.79
C ASN A 2 18.60 -1.19 9.84
N THR A 3 19.00 0.05 9.54
CA THR A 3 18.91 1.18 10.48
C THR A 3 17.47 1.44 10.90
N LEU A 4 16.53 1.47 9.95
CA LEU A 4 15.11 1.67 10.27
C LEU A 4 14.55 0.47 11.02
N GLN A 5 14.92 -0.74 10.64
CA GLN A 5 14.44 -1.94 11.32
C GLN A 5 14.81 -1.88 12.80
N ASN A 6 16.05 -1.56 13.12
CA ASN A 6 16.52 -1.42 14.50
C ASN A 6 15.79 -0.29 15.24
N TYR A 7 15.55 0.82 14.56
CA TYR A 7 14.84 1.95 15.13
C TYR A 7 13.39 1.63 15.46
N PHE A 8 12.69 0.93 14.55
CA PHE A 8 11.29 0.62 14.72
C PHE A 8 11.01 -0.50 15.73
N GLU A 9 11.98 -1.38 15.97
CA GLU A 9 11.80 -2.58 16.80
C GLU A 9 11.18 -2.27 18.17
N PRO A 10 11.68 -1.29 18.95
CA PRO A 10 11.14 -1.00 20.28
C PRO A 10 9.94 -0.06 20.30
N LEU A 11 9.52 0.51 19.16
CA LEU A 11 8.50 1.56 19.15
C LEU A 11 7.10 1.01 19.38
N LYS A 12 6.27 1.84 20.05
CA LYS A 12 4.88 1.51 20.30
C LYS A 12 4.00 1.94 19.11
N ALA A 13 2.82 1.34 19.04
CA ALA A 13 1.90 1.56 17.91
C ALA A 13 1.10 2.87 18.01
N SER A 14 1.26 3.68 19.05
CA SER A 14 0.49 4.92 19.21
C SER A 14 0.74 5.88 18.03
N LYS A 15 -0.27 6.70 17.72
CA LYS A 15 -0.14 7.70 16.65
C LYS A 15 1.03 8.65 16.93
N ALA A 16 1.21 9.06 18.20
CA ALA A 16 2.30 9.96 18.58
C ALA A 16 3.67 9.36 18.26
N GLU A 17 3.88 8.07 18.56
CA GLU A 17 5.16 7.42 18.26
C GLU A 17 5.35 7.19 16.75
N ARG A 18 4.28 6.87 16.02
CA ARG A 18 4.36 6.75 14.55
C ARG A 18 4.74 8.08 13.91
N LEU A 19 4.21 9.19 14.40
CA LEU A 19 4.59 10.52 13.91
C LEU A 19 6.06 10.86 14.23
N LYS A 20 6.55 10.46 15.41
CA LYS A 20 7.97 10.62 15.74
C LYS A 20 8.84 9.78 14.82
N ALA A 21 8.40 8.57 14.49
CA ALA A 21 9.10 7.70 13.56
C ALA A 21 9.17 8.33 12.17
N LEU A 22 8.08 8.96 11.72
CA LEU A 22 8.06 9.69 10.45
C LEU A 22 9.06 10.85 10.45
N LYS A 23 9.15 11.60 11.54
CA LYS A 23 10.15 12.67 11.68
C LYS A 23 11.58 12.13 11.58
N PHE A 24 11.83 10.99 12.21
CA PHE A 24 13.14 10.33 12.11
C PHE A 24 13.46 9.97 10.65
N VAL A 25 12.50 9.42 9.93
CA VAL A 25 12.66 9.09 8.51
C VAL A 25 12.99 10.34 7.69
N HIS A 26 12.29 11.45 7.93
CA HIS A 26 12.56 12.71 7.23
C HIS A 26 13.95 13.29 7.52
N LYS A 27 14.46 13.11 8.73
CA LYS A 27 15.80 13.55 9.09
C LYS A 27 16.89 12.71 8.42
N ASN A 28 16.51 11.52 7.94
CA ASN A 28 17.41 10.59 7.27
C ASN A 28 16.85 10.20 5.91
N PRO A 29 16.88 11.10 4.90
CA PRO A 29 16.23 10.85 3.61
C PRO A 29 16.73 9.60 2.88
N THR A 30 17.97 9.17 3.15
CA THR A 30 18.48 7.92 2.60
C THR A 30 17.71 6.69 3.08
N SER A 31 16.93 6.83 4.14
CA SER A 31 16.10 5.74 4.69
C SER A 31 14.76 5.55 3.98
N TYR A 32 14.38 6.44 3.06
CA TYR A 32 13.10 6.30 2.35
C TYR A 32 12.97 4.98 1.60
N HIS A 33 14.04 4.56 0.95
CA HIS A 33 14.04 3.29 0.22
C HIS A 33 13.93 2.09 1.16
N GLU A 34 14.61 2.14 2.29
CA GLU A 34 14.50 1.09 3.32
C GLU A 34 13.08 1.04 3.88
N LEU A 35 12.46 2.20 4.14
CA LEU A 35 11.07 2.27 4.60
C LEU A 35 10.14 1.55 3.62
N PHE A 36 10.27 1.84 2.33
CA PHE A 36 9.46 1.17 1.31
C PHE A 36 9.67 -0.34 1.33
N LYS A 37 10.93 -0.80 1.36
CA LYS A 37 11.26 -2.22 1.37
C LYS A 37 10.62 -2.94 2.56
N LEU A 38 10.67 -2.33 3.74
CA LEU A 38 10.06 -2.92 4.94
C LEU A 38 8.54 -2.94 4.82
N ALA A 39 7.95 -1.86 4.30
CA ALA A 39 6.49 -1.70 4.21
C ALA A 39 5.83 -2.69 3.25
N VAL A 40 6.58 -3.26 2.30
CA VAL A 40 6.07 -4.25 1.34
C VAL A 40 6.60 -5.66 1.60
N SER A 41 7.26 -5.89 2.73
CA SER A 41 7.85 -7.19 3.05
C SER A 41 6.78 -8.25 3.31
N LYS A 42 6.90 -9.38 2.63
CA LYS A 42 6.02 -10.54 2.81
C LYS A 42 6.22 -11.24 4.15
N LYS A 43 7.31 -10.94 4.85
CA LYS A 43 7.60 -11.53 6.17
C LYS A 43 6.55 -11.13 7.21
N ALA A 44 5.98 -9.94 7.07
CA ALA A 44 4.89 -9.42 7.92
C ALA A 44 5.17 -9.55 9.43
N LYS A 45 6.43 -9.37 9.83
CA LYS A 45 6.79 -9.28 11.24
C LYS A 45 6.37 -7.92 11.78
N ARG A 46 6.41 -7.76 13.10
CA ARG A 46 6.02 -6.50 13.73
C ARG A 46 6.69 -5.28 13.11
N VAL A 47 7.98 -5.36 12.82
CA VAL A 47 8.72 -4.25 12.21
C VAL A 47 8.20 -3.90 10.82
N HIS A 48 7.79 -4.89 10.04
CA HIS A 48 7.26 -4.67 8.68
C HIS A 48 5.87 -4.03 8.74
N ILE A 49 5.02 -4.50 9.64
CA ILE A 49 3.70 -3.90 9.86
C ILE A 49 3.87 -2.45 10.32
N TYR A 50 4.77 -2.21 11.26
CA TYR A 50 5.07 -0.86 11.75
C TYR A 50 5.56 0.06 10.62
N ALA A 51 6.48 -0.44 9.81
CA ALA A 51 6.97 0.30 8.65
C ALA A 51 5.84 0.64 7.68
N SER A 52 4.87 -0.24 7.49
CA SER A 52 3.73 0.05 6.62
C SER A 52 2.88 1.21 7.17
N TRP A 53 2.72 1.31 8.48
CA TRP A 53 2.01 2.43 9.10
C TRP A 53 2.76 3.75 8.92
N VAL A 54 4.08 3.75 9.06
CA VAL A 54 4.91 4.96 8.84
C VAL A 54 4.90 5.33 7.36
N TRP A 55 4.96 4.33 6.47
CA TRP A 55 4.85 4.52 5.02
C TRP A 55 3.53 5.17 4.65
N GLU A 56 2.43 4.74 5.24
CA GLU A 56 1.11 5.34 5.04
C GLU A 56 1.14 6.84 5.35
N LEU A 57 1.69 7.21 6.50
CA LEU A 57 1.80 8.62 6.89
C LEU A 57 2.69 9.41 5.93
N PHE A 58 3.80 8.80 5.50
CA PHE A 58 4.73 9.41 4.57
C PHE A 58 4.06 9.73 3.22
N ILE A 59 3.33 8.78 2.68
CA ILE A 59 2.65 8.96 1.39
C ILE A 59 1.45 9.91 1.52
N GLU A 60 0.72 9.86 2.62
CA GLU A 60 -0.42 10.75 2.83
C GLU A 60 -0.04 12.22 2.94
N GLU A 61 1.21 12.54 3.27
CA GLU A 61 1.68 13.92 3.23
C GLU A 61 1.59 14.52 1.82
N ASP A 62 1.83 13.72 0.80
CA ASP A 62 1.70 14.09 -0.60
C ASP A 62 1.65 12.82 -1.43
N ILE A 63 0.48 12.49 -1.95
CA ILE A 63 0.27 11.25 -2.71
C ILE A 63 1.18 11.15 -3.95
N ALA A 64 1.67 12.28 -4.48
CA ALA A 64 2.61 12.29 -5.61
C ALA A 64 3.95 11.63 -5.26
N LYS A 65 4.29 11.50 -3.98
CA LYS A 65 5.49 10.75 -3.57
C LYS A 65 5.45 9.29 -4.05
N LEU A 66 4.26 8.75 -4.25
CA LEU A 66 4.08 7.38 -4.71
C LEU A 66 4.52 7.18 -6.15
N ASP A 67 4.59 8.24 -6.97
CA ASP A 67 5.02 8.13 -8.36
C ASP A 67 6.36 7.40 -8.50
N ARG A 68 7.31 7.74 -7.63
CA ARG A 68 8.66 7.15 -7.63
C ARG A 68 8.64 5.65 -7.36
N TYR A 69 7.68 5.18 -6.55
CA TYR A 69 7.64 3.79 -6.08
C TYR A 69 6.55 2.97 -6.76
N TRP A 70 5.75 3.59 -7.61
CA TRP A 70 4.53 2.99 -8.15
C TRP A 70 4.78 1.64 -8.85
N SER A 71 5.71 1.61 -9.78
CA SER A 71 5.99 0.39 -10.54
C SER A 71 6.43 -0.76 -9.62
N LYS A 72 7.31 -0.48 -8.67
CA LYS A 72 7.77 -1.48 -7.71
C LYS A 72 6.68 -1.90 -6.75
N LEU A 73 5.85 -0.96 -6.31
CA LEU A 73 4.72 -1.26 -5.43
C LEU A 73 3.78 -2.27 -6.07
N VAL A 74 3.37 -2.02 -7.30
CA VAL A 74 2.47 -2.91 -8.04
C VAL A 74 3.08 -4.31 -8.18
N GLN A 75 4.39 -4.42 -8.31
CA GLN A 75 5.08 -5.71 -8.42
C GLN A 75 5.25 -6.44 -7.07
N LYS A 76 5.24 -5.72 -5.96
CA LYS A 76 5.64 -6.29 -4.67
C LYS A 76 4.49 -6.71 -3.76
N ILE A 77 3.29 -6.14 -3.94
CA ILE A 77 2.22 -6.32 -2.95
C ILE A 77 1.40 -7.60 -3.12
N ASP A 78 1.55 -8.33 -4.22
CA ASP A 78 0.73 -9.51 -4.52
C ASP A 78 0.78 -10.59 -3.44
N GLY A 79 1.90 -10.75 -2.77
CA GLY A 79 2.07 -11.77 -1.74
C GLY A 79 1.71 -11.35 -0.33
N LEU A 80 1.22 -10.14 -0.13
CA LEU A 80 0.87 -9.66 1.21
C LEU A 80 -0.41 -10.35 1.71
N THR A 81 -0.36 -10.86 2.94
CA THR A 81 -1.48 -11.54 3.56
C THR A 81 -1.96 -10.86 4.85
N HIS A 82 -1.10 -10.07 5.50
CA HIS A 82 -1.45 -9.45 6.77
C HIS A 82 -2.48 -8.32 6.57
N PRO A 83 -3.60 -8.32 7.31
CA PRO A 83 -4.67 -7.35 7.12
C PRO A 83 -4.24 -5.89 7.27
N SER A 84 -3.35 -5.59 8.23
CA SER A 84 -2.87 -4.23 8.44
C SER A 84 -2.07 -3.70 7.25
N MET A 85 -1.22 -4.56 6.65
CA MET A 85 -0.45 -4.18 5.47
C MET A 85 -1.34 -4.05 4.25
N ARG A 86 -2.29 -4.96 4.06
CA ARG A 86 -3.29 -4.88 2.99
C ARG A 86 -4.11 -3.60 3.10
N ARG A 87 -4.51 -3.23 4.32
CA ARG A 87 -5.25 -1.98 4.55
C ARG A 87 -4.45 -0.77 4.09
N VAL A 88 -3.18 -0.70 4.50
CA VAL A 88 -2.32 0.43 4.12
C VAL A 88 -2.17 0.53 2.60
N HIS A 89 -1.79 -0.56 1.96
CA HIS A 89 -1.48 -0.52 0.53
C HIS A 89 -2.74 -0.36 -0.33
N SER A 90 -3.85 -0.98 0.02
CA SER A 90 -5.10 -0.78 -0.71
C SER A 90 -5.59 0.68 -0.58
N LYS A 91 -5.49 1.25 0.61
CA LYS A 91 -5.86 2.66 0.82
C LYS A 91 -5.01 3.60 -0.03
N ILE A 92 -3.69 3.44 0.02
CA ILE A 92 -2.76 4.28 -0.71
C ILE A 92 -2.99 4.16 -2.22
N ILE A 93 -3.17 2.95 -2.72
CA ILE A 93 -3.40 2.71 -4.14
C ILE A 93 -4.73 3.34 -4.57
N TRP A 94 -5.78 3.21 -3.77
CA TRP A 94 -7.05 3.85 -4.07
C TRP A 94 -6.92 5.38 -4.12
N LEU A 95 -6.24 5.98 -3.12
CA LEU A 95 -6.01 7.42 -3.10
C LEU A 95 -5.22 7.89 -4.33
N TYR A 96 -4.27 7.08 -4.78
CA TYR A 96 -3.46 7.37 -5.96
C TYR A 96 -4.28 7.31 -7.25
N LEU A 97 -5.05 6.25 -7.42
CA LEU A 97 -5.79 5.97 -8.66
C LEU A 97 -7.10 6.72 -8.80
N LYS A 98 -7.63 7.32 -7.74
CA LYS A 98 -8.83 8.13 -7.89
C LYS A 98 -8.56 9.41 -8.72
N ASP A 99 -7.32 9.79 -8.90
CA ASP A 99 -6.92 10.83 -9.85
C ASP A 99 -7.03 10.27 -11.27
N LYS A 100 -7.83 10.91 -12.11
CA LYS A 100 -8.11 10.43 -13.47
C LYS A 100 -6.88 10.35 -14.34
N ASN A 101 -5.92 11.27 -14.18
CA ASN A 101 -4.71 11.27 -14.99
C ASN A 101 -3.82 10.08 -14.63
N ARG A 102 -3.67 9.77 -13.35
CA ARG A 102 -2.91 8.61 -12.90
C ARG A 102 -3.56 7.31 -13.35
N TYR A 103 -4.88 7.22 -13.24
CA TYR A 103 -5.63 6.07 -13.71
C TYR A 103 -5.41 5.84 -15.20
N LYS A 104 -5.52 6.89 -16.02
CA LYS A 104 -5.31 6.81 -17.47
C LYS A 104 -3.88 6.46 -17.84
N ALA A 105 -2.91 6.81 -17.00
CA ALA A 105 -1.50 6.53 -17.24
C ALA A 105 -1.09 5.09 -16.95
N LEU A 106 -1.98 4.29 -16.35
CA LEU A 106 -1.70 2.88 -16.07
C LEU A 106 -1.41 2.11 -17.37
N SER A 107 -0.36 1.32 -17.37
CA SER A 107 -0.12 0.37 -18.45
C SER A 107 -1.15 -0.75 -18.40
N ARG A 108 -1.32 -1.44 -19.54
CA ARG A 108 -2.22 -2.61 -19.61
C ARG A 108 -1.76 -3.69 -18.63
N SER A 109 -0.45 -3.90 -18.53
CA SER A 109 0.15 -4.86 -17.62
C SER A 109 -0.15 -4.53 -16.16
N GLU A 110 0.01 -3.25 -15.78
CA GLU A 110 -0.30 -2.79 -14.42
C GLU A 110 -1.78 -2.96 -14.11
N THR A 111 -2.66 -2.61 -15.04
CA THR A 111 -4.10 -2.76 -14.88
C THR A 111 -4.47 -4.22 -14.61
N LYS A 112 -3.98 -5.14 -15.43
CA LYS A 112 -4.26 -6.57 -15.24
C LYS A 112 -3.75 -7.08 -13.90
N ARG A 113 -2.55 -6.65 -13.53
CA ARG A 113 -1.94 -7.09 -12.27
C ARG A 113 -2.73 -6.57 -11.07
N LEU A 114 -3.14 -5.30 -11.08
CA LEU A 114 -3.94 -4.72 -10.01
C LEU A 114 -5.28 -5.44 -9.84
N ILE A 115 -5.96 -5.72 -10.96
CA ILE A 115 -7.23 -6.46 -10.92
C ILE A 115 -7.00 -7.84 -10.29
N SER A 116 -5.97 -8.55 -10.71
CA SER A 116 -5.65 -9.87 -10.16
C SER A 116 -5.37 -9.82 -8.66
N ILE A 117 -4.56 -8.86 -8.22
CA ILE A 117 -4.21 -8.69 -6.81
C ILE A 117 -5.45 -8.43 -5.97
N PHE A 118 -6.27 -7.48 -6.36
CA PHE A 118 -7.41 -7.07 -5.53
C PHE A 118 -8.59 -8.03 -5.61
N LEU A 119 -8.75 -8.77 -6.70
CA LEU A 119 -9.68 -9.91 -6.72
C LEU A 119 -9.27 -10.98 -5.71
N ASP A 120 -7.98 -11.31 -5.67
CA ASP A 120 -7.46 -12.25 -4.69
C ASP A 120 -7.69 -11.76 -3.26
N TRP A 121 -7.43 -10.48 -3.00
CA TRP A 121 -7.64 -9.91 -1.67
C TRP A 121 -9.11 -9.90 -1.26
N VAL A 122 -10.02 -9.63 -2.19
CA VAL A 122 -11.47 -9.71 -1.89
C VAL A 122 -11.87 -11.13 -1.49
N ILE A 123 -11.29 -12.13 -2.13
CA ILE A 123 -11.60 -13.55 -1.84
C ILE A 123 -10.98 -14.00 -0.51
N THR A 124 -9.76 -13.57 -0.22
CA THR A 124 -8.98 -14.09 0.91
C THR A 124 -9.02 -13.23 2.17
N GLU A 125 -9.55 -12.01 2.09
CA GLU A 125 -9.56 -11.07 3.21
C GLU A 125 -10.93 -11.03 3.89
N ASN A 126 -10.93 -11.03 5.24
CA ASN A 126 -12.17 -10.92 6.01
C ASN A 126 -12.26 -9.65 6.86
N LYS A 127 -11.23 -8.83 6.89
CA LYS A 127 -11.26 -7.56 7.62
C LYS A 127 -11.88 -6.46 6.77
N THR A 128 -12.69 -5.61 7.42
CA THR A 128 -13.52 -4.61 6.71
C THR A 128 -12.70 -3.60 5.91
N ALA A 129 -11.64 -3.02 6.51
CA ALA A 129 -10.92 -1.93 5.85
C ALA A 129 -10.17 -2.39 4.58
N PRO A 130 -9.32 -3.43 4.61
CA PRO A 130 -8.66 -3.87 3.38
C PRO A 130 -9.64 -4.38 2.34
N LEU A 131 -10.74 -5.01 2.75
CA LEU A 131 -11.78 -5.48 1.85
C LEU A 131 -12.47 -4.29 1.16
N SER A 132 -12.85 -3.27 1.92
CA SER A 132 -13.51 -2.07 1.40
C SER A 132 -12.66 -1.33 0.37
N PHE A 133 -11.39 -1.10 0.66
CA PHE A 133 -10.50 -0.43 -0.28
C PHE A 133 -10.24 -1.27 -1.53
N SER A 134 -10.11 -2.59 -1.38
CA SER A 134 -9.94 -3.50 -2.52
C SER A 134 -11.14 -3.43 -3.47
N ILE A 135 -12.35 -3.42 -2.93
CA ILE A 135 -13.58 -3.30 -3.73
C ILE A 135 -13.63 -1.93 -4.44
N ARG A 136 -13.26 -0.85 -3.75
CA ARG A 136 -13.22 0.49 -4.36
C ARG A 136 -12.26 0.56 -5.53
N ILE A 137 -11.10 -0.07 -5.41
CA ILE A 137 -10.12 -0.12 -6.50
C ILE A 137 -10.70 -0.88 -7.69
N LEU A 138 -11.26 -2.06 -7.44
CA LEU A 138 -11.86 -2.87 -8.50
C LEU A 138 -13.00 -2.12 -9.21
N ALA A 139 -13.77 -1.34 -8.46
CA ALA A 139 -14.86 -0.55 -9.04
C ALA A 139 -14.36 0.49 -10.05
N LEU A 140 -13.14 0.98 -9.90
CA LEU A 140 -12.55 1.92 -10.87
C LEU A 140 -12.38 1.28 -12.26
N PHE A 141 -12.24 -0.04 -12.33
CA PHE A 141 -12.00 -0.75 -13.58
C PHE A 141 -13.27 -1.30 -14.24
N THR A 142 -14.45 -1.11 -13.64
CA THR A 142 -15.69 -1.71 -14.13
C THR A 142 -16.08 -1.23 -15.53
N ASP A 143 -15.78 0.01 -15.87
CA ASP A 143 -16.09 0.55 -17.22
C ASP A 143 -15.27 -0.12 -18.31
N GLN A 144 -14.04 -0.52 -17.99
CA GLN A 144 -13.16 -1.23 -18.93
C GLN A 144 -13.41 -2.73 -18.96
N PHE A 145 -13.97 -3.28 -17.88
CA PHE A 145 -14.17 -4.72 -17.71
C PHE A 145 -15.57 -4.99 -17.16
N PRO A 146 -16.60 -5.00 -18.04
CA PRO A 146 -17.99 -5.21 -17.60
C PRO A 146 -18.22 -6.50 -16.81
N LYS A 147 -17.48 -7.56 -17.11
CA LYS A 147 -17.55 -8.82 -16.35
C LYS A 147 -17.15 -8.62 -14.89
N LEU A 148 -16.18 -7.73 -14.63
CA LEU A 148 -15.76 -7.41 -13.29
C LEU A 148 -16.89 -6.77 -12.49
N LYS A 149 -17.67 -5.89 -13.12
CA LYS A 149 -18.83 -5.27 -12.48
C LYS A 149 -19.84 -6.34 -12.04
N THR A 150 -20.12 -7.32 -12.89
CA THR A 150 -21.00 -8.43 -12.56
C THR A 150 -20.48 -9.21 -11.34
N ASP A 151 -19.18 -9.49 -11.31
CA ASP A 151 -18.57 -10.25 -10.22
C ASP A 151 -18.60 -9.49 -8.88
N LEU A 152 -18.66 -8.15 -8.92
CA LEU A 152 -18.72 -7.32 -7.71
C LEU A 152 -20.14 -7.13 -7.18
N GLU A 153 -21.15 -7.36 -8.00
CA GLU A 153 -22.55 -7.30 -7.61
C GLU A 153 -22.98 -8.60 -6.93
#